data_98393e301a9ba7eba95b0f6e813ff9aa
#
_entry.id   98393e301a9ba7eba95b0f6e813ff9aa
#
_cell.length_a   1.000
_cell.length_b   1.000
_cell.length_c   1.000
_cell.angle_alpha   90.00
_cell.angle_beta   90.00
_cell.angle_gamma   90.00
#
_symmetry.space_group_name_H-M   'P 1'
#
loop_
_entity.id
_entity.type
_entity.pdbx_description
1 polymer ?
#
loop_
_entity_poly.entity_id
_entity_poly.type
_entity_poly.pdbx_seq_one_letter_code
_entity_poly.pdbx_strand_id
1 'polypeptide(L)'
;GVHDKEMVRRALHREVSVTRVDAGRVRVSAVLANRDAGHYLPTYVVPKLFVNVHLRGPGTRMLVGQHVVGRTLNVALDREIADTRLPPDGRKEVSFEVAVGPGRWEAILSTEVAPGEHYERMFADMRRRNPALDEATRALLDEALANAVSARYYLDEVRVAVPEAPGTARAVAN
;
A
#
# COMPACT_ATOMS: atom_id res chain seq x y z
N GLY A 1 -17.23 1.22 -4.93
CA GLY A 1 -16.44 1.73 -3.80
C GLY A 1 -15.21 0.87 -3.55
N VAL A 2 -14.51 1.09 -2.43
CA VAL A 2 -13.22 0.45 -2.12
C VAL A 2 -13.27 -1.09 -1.99
N HIS A 3 -14.44 -1.68 -1.83
CA HIS A 3 -14.65 -3.13 -1.85
C HIS A 3 -14.72 -3.71 -3.28
N ASP A 4 -14.83 -2.85 -4.29
CA ASP A 4 -14.83 -3.24 -5.69
C ASP A 4 -13.42 -3.08 -6.26
N LYS A 5 -12.75 -4.21 -6.46
CA LYS A 5 -11.38 -4.27 -6.95
C LYS A 5 -11.21 -3.58 -8.30
N GLU A 6 -12.15 -3.76 -9.21
CA GLU A 6 -12.07 -3.17 -10.55
C GLU A 6 -12.28 -1.66 -10.53
N MET A 7 -13.13 -1.16 -9.64
CA MET A 7 -13.32 0.28 -9.44
C MET A 7 -12.05 0.92 -8.90
N VAL A 8 -11.41 0.33 -7.88
CA VAL A 8 -10.14 0.83 -7.33
C VAL A 8 -9.02 0.76 -8.38
N ARG A 9 -8.96 -0.34 -9.14
CA ARG A 9 -7.99 -0.52 -10.21
C ARG A 9 -8.06 0.57 -11.28
N ARG A 10 -9.25 0.97 -11.69
CA ARG A 10 -9.45 2.06 -12.66
C ARG A 10 -9.10 3.43 -12.08
N ALA A 11 -9.49 3.68 -10.83
CA ALA A 11 -9.25 4.97 -10.19
C ALA A 11 -7.78 5.24 -9.84
N LEU A 12 -7.03 4.19 -9.48
CA LEU A 12 -5.64 4.30 -9.05
C LEU A 12 -4.66 3.94 -10.17
N HIS A 13 -4.14 4.95 -10.84
CA HIS A 13 -2.99 4.78 -11.73
C HIS A 13 -1.72 4.51 -10.92
N ARG A 14 -0.93 3.53 -11.34
CA ARG A 14 0.30 3.08 -10.66
C ARG A 14 1.43 2.95 -11.66
N GLU A 15 2.55 3.55 -11.36
CA GLU A 15 3.77 3.43 -12.16
C GLU A 15 4.93 3.08 -11.24
N VAL A 16 5.80 2.19 -11.64
CA VAL A 16 7.09 1.94 -11.03
C VAL A 16 8.18 2.25 -12.03
N SER A 17 9.19 2.98 -11.59
CA SER A 17 10.41 3.19 -12.33
C SER A 17 11.61 2.79 -11.51
N VAL A 18 12.65 2.31 -12.16
CA VAL A 18 13.91 1.97 -11.52
C VAL A 18 15.07 2.55 -12.32
N THR A 19 15.95 3.23 -11.61
CA THR A 19 17.16 3.80 -12.16
C THR A 19 18.37 3.09 -11.56
N ARG A 20 19.23 2.52 -12.40
CA ARG A 20 20.54 2.08 -11.96
C ARG A 20 21.44 3.29 -11.82
N VAL A 21 21.79 3.62 -10.59
CA VAL A 21 22.66 4.76 -10.27
C VAL A 21 24.12 4.42 -10.53
N ASP A 22 24.54 3.24 -10.05
CA ASP A 22 25.86 2.65 -10.27
C ASP A 22 25.78 1.11 -10.17
N ALA A 23 26.94 0.45 -10.21
CA ALA A 23 27.00 -1.01 -10.19
C ALA A 23 26.35 -1.65 -8.95
N GLY A 24 26.36 -0.96 -7.81
CA GLY A 24 25.87 -1.46 -6.52
C GLY A 24 24.62 -0.75 -6.00
N ARG A 25 24.06 0.25 -6.72
CA ARG A 25 22.92 1.04 -6.25
C ARG A 25 21.86 1.24 -7.30
N VAL A 26 20.60 1.14 -6.84
CA VAL A 26 19.42 1.48 -7.64
C VAL A 26 18.52 2.44 -6.86
N ARG A 27 17.80 3.28 -7.61
CA ARG A 27 16.69 4.09 -7.08
C ARG A 27 15.40 3.56 -7.67
N VAL A 28 14.46 3.22 -6.81
CA VAL A 28 13.12 2.79 -7.23
C VAL A 28 12.13 3.86 -6.85
N SER A 29 11.33 4.30 -7.81
CA SER A 29 10.29 5.30 -7.62
C SER A 29 8.93 4.72 -7.96
N ALA A 30 7.95 5.03 -7.13
CA ALA A 30 6.56 4.72 -7.39
C ALA A 30 5.76 6.01 -7.58
N VAL A 31 4.96 6.05 -8.63
CA VAL A 31 4.00 7.14 -8.89
C VAL A 31 2.60 6.58 -8.74
N LEU A 32 1.80 7.27 -7.95
CA LEU A 32 0.39 7.00 -7.72
C LEU A 32 -0.41 8.21 -8.17
N ALA A 33 -1.49 8.00 -8.92
CA ALA A 33 -2.36 9.09 -9.31
C ALA A 33 -3.83 8.66 -9.25
N ASN A 34 -4.67 9.57 -8.76
CA ASN A 34 -6.12 9.44 -8.84
C ASN A 34 -6.58 10.01 -10.18
N ARG A 35 -6.99 9.16 -11.11
CA ARG A 35 -7.35 9.60 -12.48
C ARG A 35 -8.84 9.68 -12.74
N ASP A 36 -9.59 8.70 -12.23
CA ASP A 36 -10.99 8.52 -12.61
C ASP A 36 -11.97 8.70 -11.44
N ALA A 37 -11.48 8.95 -10.22
CA ALA A 37 -12.35 9.26 -9.11
C ALA A 37 -12.51 10.77 -8.96
N GLY A 38 -13.71 11.27 -9.16
CA GLY A 38 -14.05 12.70 -8.96
C GLY A 38 -14.06 13.13 -7.48
N HIS A 39 -13.46 12.35 -6.60
CA HIS A 39 -13.36 12.58 -5.17
C HIS A 39 -11.99 12.05 -4.65
N TYR A 40 -11.67 12.33 -3.40
CA TYR A 40 -10.47 11.79 -2.76
C TYR A 40 -10.44 10.25 -2.81
N LEU A 41 -9.28 9.70 -3.07
CA LEU A 41 -9.04 8.24 -3.08
C LEU A 41 -8.07 7.87 -1.93
N PRO A 42 -8.48 7.01 -0.98
CA PRO A 42 -9.86 6.58 -0.73
C PRO A 42 -10.72 7.73 -0.15
N THR A 43 -12.06 7.61 -0.23
CA THR A 43 -12.98 8.68 0.17
C THR A 43 -13.02 8.89 1.68
N TYR A 44 -13.06 7.79 2.44
CA TYR A 44 -13.30 7.79 3.89
C TYR A 44 -12.02 7.49 4.68
N VAL A 45 -12.13 7.59 6.02
CA VAL A 45 -11.04 7.32 6.96
C VAL A 45 -10.79 5.82 7.18
N VAL A 46 -11.77 4.98 6.88
CA VAL A 46 -11.72 3.54 7.18
C VAL A 46 -10.74 2.80 6.28
N PRO A 47 -10.77 2.94 4.94
CA PRO A 47 -9.90 2.19 4.06
C PRO A 47 -8.49 2.78 3.99
N LYS A 48 -7.53 1.91 3.73
CA LYS A 48 -6.15 2.26 3.38
C LYS A 48 -5.68 1.47 2.16
N LEU A 49 -4.78 2.08 1.40
CA LEU A 49 -4.03 1.39 0.36
C LEU A 49 -2.55 1.37 0.77
N PHE A 50 -1.99 0.18 0.95
CA PHE A 50 -0.59 -0.02 1.27
C PHE A 50 0.18 -0.28 -0.02
N VAL A 51 0.98 0.68 -0.43
CA VAL A 51 1.77 0.61 -1.66
C VAL A 51 3.18 0.20 -1.28
N ASN A 52 3.56 -1.01 -1.66
CA ASN A 52 4.81 -1.63 -1.29
C ASN A 52 5.74 -1.71 -2.51
N VAL A 53 6.95 -1.22 -2.34
CA VAL A 53 8.02 -1.32 -3.34
C VAL A 53 8.97 -2.43 -2.91
N HIS A 54 9.15 -3.42 -3.79
CA HIS A 54 10.06 -4.52 -3.57
C HIS A 54 11.15 -4.55 -4.65
N LEU A 55 12.28 -5.14 -4.31
CA LEU A 55 13.26 -5.64 -5.27
C LEU A 55 13.36 -7.14 -5.16
N ARG A 56 13.30 -7.82 -6.29
CA ARG A 56 13.53 -9.26 -6.41
C ARG A 56 14.81 -9.49 -7.19
N GLY A 57 15.72 -10.26 -6.62
CA GLY A 57 17.00 -10.63 -7.20
C GLY A 57 17.32 -12.09 -6.97
N PRO A 58 18.58 -12.52 -7.17
CA PRO A 58 18.98 -13.91 -6.99
C PRO A 58 18.66 -14.42 -5.58
N GLY A 59 17.69 -15.34 -5.47
CA GLY A 59 17.31 -16.00 -4.22
C GLY A 59 16.67 -15.09 -3.16
N THR A 60 16.28 -13.85 -3.50
CA THR A 60 15.72 -12.90 -2.52
C THR A 60 14.63 -12.00 -3.10
N ARG A 61 13.67 -11.66 -2.22
CA ARG A 61 12.72 -10.55 -2.45
C ARG A 61 12.72 -9.69 -1.17
N MET A 62 13.05 -8.42 -1.30
CA MET A 62 13.10 -7.50 -0.17
C MET A 62 12.10 -6.36 -0.33
N LEU A 63 11.47 -5.96 0.76
CA LEU A 63 10.69 -4.73 0.83
C LEU A 63 11.67 -3.55 0.94
N VAL A 64 11.63 -2.67 -0.04
CA VAL A 64 12.49 -1.48 -0.11
C VAL A 64 11.85 -0.29 0.57
N GLY A 65 10.53 -0.17 0.44
CA GLY A 65 9.76 0.90 1.05
C GLY A 65 8.26 0.71 0.92
N GLN A 66 7.53 1.46 1.72
CA GLN A 66 6.07 1.48 1.74
C GLN A 66 5.55 2.91 1.77
N HIS A 67 4.47 3.16 1.06
CA HIS A 67 3.67 4.37 1.19
C HIS A 67 2.21 3.99 1.46
N VAL A 68 1.59 4.65 2.44
CA VAL A 68 0.18 4.43 2.77
C VAL A 68 -0.64 5.56 2.17
N VAL A 69 -1.64 5.23 1.38
CA VAL A 69 -2.62 6.18 0.84
C VAL A 69 -3.91 6.06 1.65
N GLY A 70 -4.26 7.13 2.35
CA GLY A 70 -5.45 7.15 3.19
C GLY A 70 -5.43 8.26 4.23
N ARG A 71 -6.55 8.48 4.88
CA ARG A 71 -6.68 9.38 6.02
C ARG A 71 -6.65 8.56 7.30
N THR A 72 -5.70 8.83 8.17
CA THR A 72 -5.50 8.09 9.41
C THR A 72 -5.91 8.97 10.60
N LEU A 73 -6.91 8.51 11.33
CA LEU A 73 -7.28 9.05 12.64
C LEU A 73 -6.81 8.10 13.73
N ASN A 74 -6.71 8.59 14.95
CA ASN A 74 -6.56 7.70 16.09
C ASN A 74 -7.83 6.82 16.27
N VAL A 75 -7.76 5.82 17.14
CA VAL A 75 -8.86 4.86 17.34
C VAL A 75 -10.15 5.52 17.82
N ALA A 76 -10.04 6.60 18.62
CA ALA A 76 -11.18 7.36 19.13
C ALA A 76 -11.83 8.30 18.09
N LEU A 77 -11.23 8.45 16.90
CA LEU A 77 -11.68 9.33 15.81
C LEU A 77 -11.70 10.84 16.17
N ASP A 78 -10.99 11.25 17.21
CA ASP A 78 -10.96 12.64 17.69
C ASP A 78 -9.69 13.40 17.27
N ARG A 79 -8.70 12.70 16.68
CA ARG A 79 -7.44 13.31 16.24
C ARG A 79 -6.96 12.71 14.91
N GLU A 80 -6.67 13.60 13.96
CA GLU A 80 -5.99 13.22 12.72
C GLU A 80 -4.50 12.98 12.97
N ILE A 81 -4.01 11.85 12.46
CA ILE A 81 -2.59 11.48 12.50
C ILE A 81 -1.93 11.82 11.17
N ALA A 82 -2.59 11.52 10.05
CA ALA A 82 -2.11 11.79 8.71
C ALA A 82 -3.25 11.80 7.68
N ASP A 83 -3.10 12.62 6.65
CA ASP A 83 -3.94 12.56 5.45
C ASP A 83 -3.04 12.51 4.20
N THR A 84 -2.97 11.33 3.59
CA THR A 84 -2.18 11.04 2.39
C THR A 84 -3.07 10.60 1.23
N ARG A 85 -4.38 10.86 1.31
CA ARG A 85 -5.32 10.58 0.24
C ARG A 85 -4.95 11.35 -1.03
N LEU A 86 -5.27 10.76 -2.16
CA LEU A 86 -5.08 11.42 -3.46
C LEU A 86 -6.35 12.21 -3.80
N PRO A 87 -6.28 13.55 -3.92
CA PRO A 87 -7.41 14.34 -4.41
C PRO A 87 -7.71 13.98 -5.88
N PRO A 88 -8.85 14.42 -6.44
CA PRO A 88 -9.11 14.31 -7.87
C PRO A 88 -7.92 14.84 -8.68
N ASP A 89 -7.48 14.09 -9.67
CA ASP A 89 -6.29 14.37 -10.50
C ASP A 89 -4.98 14.50 -9.71
N GLY A 90 -5.00 14.18 -8.42
CA GLY A 90 -3.85 14.24 -7.53
C GLY A 90 -2.82 13.15 -7.85
N ARG A 91 -1.54 13.51 -7.67
CA ARG A 91 -0.39 12.65 -7.94
C ARG A 91 0.56 12.66 -6.75
N LYS A 92 1.10 11.50 -6.43
CA LYS A 92 2.14 11.31 -5.42
C LYS A 92 3.28 10.48 -5.98
N GLU A 93 4.49 10.93 -5.77
CA GLU A 93 5.71 10.17 -6.07
C GLU A 93 6.48 9.91 -4.79
N VAL A 94 6.99 8.68 -4.66
CA VAL A 94 7.87 8.25 -3.57
C VAL A 94 9.06 7.52 -4.16
N SER A 95 10.24 7.72 -3.59
CA SER A 95 11.49 7.14 -4.08
C SER A 95 12.30 6.54 -2.95
N PHE A 96 12.97 5.43 -3.24
CA PHE A 96 13.83 4.71 -2.31
C PHE A 96 15.14 4.33 -2.99
N GLU A 97 16.28 4.62 -2.37
CA GLU A 97 17.58 4.12 -2.81
C GLU A 97 17.97 2.89 -2.02
N VAL A 98 18.56 1.91 -2.70
CA VAL A 98 18.95 0.64 -2.10
C VAL A 98 20.19 0.08 -2.77
N ALA A 99 21.05 -0.52 -1.96
CA ALA A 99 22.18 -1.30 -2.44
C ALA A 99 21.72 -2.65 -3.00
N VAL A 100 22.28 -3.06 -4.13
CA VAL A 100 22.01 -4.34 -4.77
C VAL A 100 23.31 -5.05 -5.06
N GLY A 101 23.31 -6.37 -4.86
CA GLY A 101 24.42 -7.25 -5.28
C GLY A 101 24.40 -7.53 -6.79
N PRO A 102 25.39 -8.30 -7.27
CA PRO A 102 25.44 -8.73 -8.66
C PRO A 102 24.24 -9.63 -9.00
N GLY A 103 23.90 -9.68 -10.28
CA GLY A 103 22.80 -10.48 -10.81
C GLY A 103 21.67 -9.64 -11.39
N ARG A 104 20.65 -10.34 -11.86
CA ARG A 104 19.45 -9.70 -12.43
C ARG A 104 18.46 -9.36 -11.33
N TRP A 105 17.96 -8.13 -11.38
CA TRP A 105 16.98 -7.60 -10.43
C TRP A 105 15.74 -7.10 -11.14
N GLU A 106 14.63 -7.13 -10.42
CA GLU A 106 13.32 -6.64 -10.86
C GLU A 106 12.72 -5.77 -9.75
N ALA A 107 12.23 -4.59 -10.11
CA ALA A 107 11.44 -3.77 -9.22
C ALA A 107 9.96 -4.15 -9.33
N ILE A 108 9.29 -4.27 -8.19
CA ILE A 108 7.89 -4.69 -8.10
C ILE A 108 7.13 -3.71 -7.22
N LEU A 109 6.05 -3.16 -7.78
CA LEU A 109 5.09 -2.36 -7.05
C LEU A 109 3.86 -3.21 -6.76
N SER A 110 3.61 -3.53 -5.50
CA SER A 110 2.39 -4.20 -5.06
C SER A 110 1.50 -3.24 -4.28
N THR A 111 0.20 -3.38 -4.42
CA THR A 111 -0.77 -2.56 -3.71
C THR A 111 -1.78 -3.46 -3.02
N GLU A 112 -1.76 -3.42 -1.69
CA GLU A 112 -2.76 -4.05 -0.86
C GLU A 112 -3.85 -3.03 -0.52
N VAL A 113 -5.09 -3.39 -0.72
CA VAL A 113 -6.25 -2.61 -0.31
C VAL A 113 -6.82 -3.22 0.96
N ALA A 114 -6.91 -2.42 2.01
CA ALA A 114 -7.49 -2.78 3.30
C ALA A 114 -8.78 -1.97 3.53
N PRO A 115 -9.94 -2.49 3.10
CA PRO A 115 -11.21 -1.75 3.17
C PRO A 115 -11.64 -1.43 4.58
N GLY A 116 -11.28 -2.26 5.56
CA GLY A 116 -11.64 -2.15 6.97
C GLY A 116 -10.50 -1.76 7.91
N GLU A 117 -9.42 -1.16 7.45
CA GLU A 117 -8.19 -0.94 8.24
C GLU A 117 -8.45 -0.22 9.58
N HIS A 118 -9.28 0.82 9.58
CA HIS A 118 -9.61 1.51 10.83
C HIS A 118 -10.33 0.58 11.82
N TYR A 119 -11.27 -0.24 11.34
CA TYR A 119 -11.98 -1.20 12.17
C TYR A 119 -11.04 -2.29 12.71
N GLU A 120 -10.08 -2.74 11.92
CA GLU A 120 -9.06 -3.70 12.38
C GLU A 120 -8.31 -3.14 13.60
N ARG A 121 -7.85 -1.87 13.51
CA ARG A 121 -7.18 -1.20 14.64
C ARG A 121 -8.12 -1.01 15.83
N MET A 122 -9.35 -0.61 15.57
CA MET A 122 -10.35 -0.38 16.62
C MET A 122 -10.67 -1.69 17.37
N PHE A 123 -10.98 -2.78 16.68
CA PHE A 123 -11.29 -4.06 17.33
C PHE A 123 -10.09 -4.63 18.08
N ALA A 124 -8.90 -4.53 17.51
CA ALA A 124 -7.68 -4.95 18.19
C ALA A 124 -7.41 -4.13 19.47
N ASP A 125 -7.64 -2.81 19.43
CA ASP A 125 -7.49 -1.94 20.59
C ASP A 125 -8.54 -2.22 21.67
N MET A 126 -9.80 -2.41 21.28
CA MET A 126 -10.87 -2.78 22.20
C MET A 126 -10.55 -4.10 22.95
N ARG A 127 -10.06 -5.10 22.23
CA ARG A 127 -9.65 -6.38 22.83
C ARG A 127 -8.49 -6.19 23.82
N ARG A 128 -7.50 -5.42 23.45
CA ARG A 128 -6.31 -5.17 24.27
C ARG A 128 -6.62 -4.42 25.57
N ARG A 129 -7.52 -3.41 25.48
CA ARG A 129 -7.88 -2.56 26.64
C ARG A 129 -8.86 -3.19 27.58
N ASN A 130 -9.56 -4.24 27.17
CA ASN A 130 -10.61 -4.89 27.96
C ASN A 130 -10.27 -6.38 28.20
N PRO A 131 -9.27 -6.68 29.05
CA PRO A 131 -8.87 -8.07 29.30
C PRO A 131 -9.95 -8.89 30.02
N ALA A 132 -10.91 -8.23 30.67
CA ALA A 132 -12.00 -8.85 31.43
C ALA A 132 -13.31 -9.05 30.62
N LEU A 133 -13.25 -8.94 29.29
CA LEU A 133 -14.41 -9.25 28.44
C LEU A 133 -14.84 -10.69 28.65
N ASP A 134 -16.17 -10.89 28.73
CA ASP A 134 -16.76 -12.24 28.74
C ASP A 134 -16.43 -12.96 27.42
N GLU A 135 -16.54 -14.29 27.45
CA GLU A 135 -16.14 -15.14 26.32
C GLU A 135 -16.96 -14.86 25.05
N ALA A 136 -18.26 -14.62 25.18
CA ALA A 136 -19.14 -14.33 24.03
C ALA A 136 -18.77 -13.00 23.35
N THR A 137 -18.56 -11.95 24.14
CA THR A 137 -18.14 -10.64 23.61
C THR A 137 -16.75 -10.71 22.96
N ARG A 138 -15.83 -11.47 23.56
CA ARG A 138 -14.49 -11.70 22.98
C ARG A 138 -14.59 -12.42 21.65
N ALA A 139 -15.40 -13.47 21.55
CA ALA A 139 -15.61 -14.22 20.31
C ALA A 139 -16.17 -13.32 19.19
N LEU A 140 -17.13 -12.44 19.50
CA LEU A 140 -17.68 -11.48 18.53
C LEU A 140 -16.64 -10.47 18.05
N LEU A 141 -15.76 -9.96 18.92
CA LEU A 141 -14.68 -9.07 18.53
C LEU A 141 -13.64 -9.78 17.66
N ASP A 142 -13.31 -11.03 17.97
CA ASP A 142 -12.39 -11.84 17.17
C ASP A 142 -12.96 -12.13 15.78
N GLU A 143 -14.25 -12.44 15.69
CA GLU A 143 -14.95 -12.62 14.41
C GLU A 143 -14.98 -11.32 13.60
N ALA A 144 -15.31 -10.19 14.23
CA ALA A 144 -15.34 -8.88 13.56
C ALA A 144 -13.96 -8.49 13.03
N LEU A 145 -12.90 -8.72 13.81
CA LEU A 145 -11.51 -8.50 13.38
C LEU A 145 -11.14 -9.41 12.21
N ALA A 146 -11.45 -10.70 12.31
CA ALA A 146 -11.18 -11.66 11.25
C ALA A 146 -11.89 -11.28 9.93
N ASN A 147 -13.15 -10.84 10.02
CA ASN A 147 -13.92 -10.37 8.86
C ASN A 147 -13.30 -9.12 8.23
N ALA A 148 -12.87 -8.14 9.04
CA ALA A 148 -12.21 -6.94 8.54
C ALA A 148 -10.89 -7.26 7.82
N VAL A 149 -10.06 -8.14 8.40
CA VAL A 149 -8.79 -8.59 7.81
C VAL A 149 -9.01 -9.39 6.54
N SER A 150 -10.00 -10.29 6.51
CA SER A 150 -10.30 -11.12 5.33
C SER A 150 -10.83 -10.33 4.13
N ALA A 151 -11.30 -9.11 4.36
CA ALA A 151 -11.74 -8.21 3.28
C ALA A 151 -10.58 -7.58 2.49
N ARG A 152 -9.34 -7.74 2.94
CA ARG A 152 -8.14 -7.23 2.23
C ARG A 152 -7.95 -7.97 0.91
N TYR A 153 -7.44 -7.24 -0.08
CA TYR A 153 -7.10 -7.81 -1.38
C TYR A 153 -5.93 -7.07 -2.01
N TYR A 154 -5.31 -7.71 -3.00
CA TYR A 154 -4.23 -7.10 -3.77
C TYR A 154 -4.71 -6.70 -5.17
N LEU A 155 -4.23 -5.55 -5.63
CA LEU A 155 -4.25 -5.20 -7.04
C LEU A 155 -3.11 -5.95 -7.76
N ASP A 156 -3.18 -6.01 -9.09
CA ASP A 156 -2.12 -6.63 -9.89
C ASP A 156 -0.78 -5.92 -9.64
N GLU A 157 0.30 -6.69 -9.54
CA GLU A 157 1.64 -6.14 -9.40
C GLU A 157 2.09 -5.46 -10.69
N VAL A 158 2.80 -4.34 -10.54
CA VAL A 158 3.50 -3.67 -11.64
C VAL A 158 4.98 -4.01 -11.52
N ARG A 159 5.56 -4.54 -12.57
CA ARG A 159 6.93 -5.07 -12.56
C ARG A 159 7.79 -4.47 -13.66
N VAL A 160 9.05 -4.20 -13.36
CA VAL A 160 10.03 -3.72 -14.33
C VAL A 160 11.42 -4.26 -14.01
N ALA A 161 12.10 -4.75 -15.04
CA ALA A 161 13.50 -5.19 -14.90
C ALA A 161 14.40 -4.00 -14.59
N VAL A 162 15.33 -4.19 -13.64
CA VAL A 162 16.38 -3.21 -13.37
C VAL A 162 17.36 -3.20 -14.54
N PRO A 163 17.69 -2.02 -15.12
CA PRO A 163 18.70 -1.93 -16.17
C PRO A 163 20.04 -2.53 -15.72
N GLU A 164 20.72 -3.24 -16.62
CA GLU A 164 22.06 -3.79 -16.35
C GLU A 164 23.15 -2.72 -16.38
N ALA A 165 22.94 -1.68 -17.18
CA ALA A 165 23.81 -0.48 -17.28
C ALA A 165 23.10 0.74 -16.67
N PRO A 166 23.83 1.83 -16.32
CA PRO A 166 23.20 3.08 -15.87
C PRO A 166 22.09 3.54 -16.81
N GLY A 167 20.93 3.83 -16.25
CA GLY A 167 19.72 4.19 -17.00
C GLY A 167 18.45 3.90 -16.21
N THR A 168 17.31 4.23 -16.81
CA THR A 168 16.00 4.12 -16.20
C THR A 168 15.06 3.26 -17.04
N ALA A 169 14.31 2.37 -16.38
CA ALA A 169 13.19 1.63 -16.95
C ALA A 169 11.93 1.87 -16.14
N ARG A 170 10.76 1.73 -16.76
CA ARG A 170 9.47 1.92 -16.10
C ARG A 170 8.41 0.96 -16.61
N ALA A 171 7.41 0.70 -15.75
CA ALA A 171 6.18 -0.02 -16.09
C ALA A 171 4.99 0.67 -15.44
N VAL A 172 3.82 0.54 -16.07
CA VAL A 172 2.59 1.25 -15.70
C VAL A 172 1.42 0.28 -15.62
N ALA A 173 0.52 0.50 -14.66
CA ALA A 173 -0.81 -0.13 -14.61
C ALA A 173 -1.88 0.87 -14.17
N ASN A 174 -3.08 0.67 -14.71
CA ASN A 174 -4.30 1.34 -14.29
C ASN A 174 -5.15 0.38 -13.48
#